data_4a0cc4353beffc3c33d224780beae2b8
#
_entry.id   4a0cc4353beffc3c33d224780beae2b8
#
_cell.length_a   1.000
_cell.length_b   1.000
_cell.length_c   1.000
_cell.angle_alpha   90.00
_cell.angle_beta   90.00
_cell.angle_gamma   90.00
#
_symmetry.space_group_name_H-M   'P 1'
#
loop_
_entity.id
_entity.type
_entity.pdbx_description
1 polymer ?
#
loop_
_entity_poly.entity_id
_entity_poly.type
_entity_poly.pdbx_seq_one_letter_code
_entity_poly.pdbx_strand_id
1 'polypeptide(L)'
;MRKQSKIIFYAGIVLGFAAVLTGVALSGGRKIPKDFTVSYEGIKTADITAGVSVHDPSVIEVDGTYYIFGSHMSGASSEDLRNWTSIGDGYTSSNPIFDDLLGTEHVFDYTGSRDSVIPTDDGTYHVWAPDVVYNRAQDLYYMYFCTSSTWNASNLCYAVSDKPEGPYTWKGALIYSGFTKDTIEATDVLDYVDIDYAKKNYIMAGNKYNYEKYPNAIDPTVFYDADGKMWMVYGSWSGGIFLLEIDEKTGLVIHPKEDEKNGVDPYFGKRLLGGGHKSIEGPYILYDEESGYYYLFVSYGSLTSCLLYTSPSPRDRG
;
A
#
# COMPACT_ATOMS: atom_id res chain seq x y z
N MET A 1 -3.44 38.39 2.74
CA MET A 1 -4.49 37.51 2.21
C MET A 1 -3.99 36.07 1.92
N ARG A 2 -3.05 35.54 2.69
CA ARG A 2 -2.49 34.17 2.45
C ARG A 2 -2.71 33.16 3.60
N LYS A 3 -3.54 33.50 4.60
CA LYS A 3 -3.83 32.62 5.75
C LYS A 3 -5.15 31.83 5.65
N GLN A 4 -6.03 32.14 4.69
CA GLN A 4 -7.32 31.43 4.56
C GLN A 4 -7.25 30.19 3.66
N SER A 5 -6.31 30.11 2.71
CA SER A 5 -6.19 28.95 1.81
C SER A 5 -5.66 27.68 2.49
N LYS A 6 -4.83 27.80 3.53
CA LYS A 6 -4.30 26.60 4.23
C LYS A 6 -5.32 25.86 5.10
N ILE A 7 -6.33 26.57 5.62
CA ILE A 7 -7.39 25.95 6.42
C ILE A 7 -8.42 25.24 5.53
N ILE A 8 -8.64 25.76 4.34
CA ILE A 8 -9.56 25.18 3.37
C ILE A 8 -9.01 23.87 2.79
N PHE A 9 -7.67 23.72 2.70
CA PHE A 9 -7.02 22.55 2.12
C PHE A 9 -7.08 21.31 3.02
N TYR A 10 -6.78 21.45 4.33
CA TYR A 10 -6.99 20.36 5.28
C TYR A 10 -8.48 19.97 5.43
N ALA A 11 -9.38 20.95 5.30
CA ALA A 11 -10.80 20.69 5.22
C ALA A 11 -11.21 20.03 3.87
N GLY A 12 -10.49 20.29 2.78
CA GLY A 12 -10.79 19.76 1.46
C GLY A 12 -10.56 18.26 1.33
N ILE A 13 -9.41 17.74 1.77
CA ILE A 13 -9.15 16.29 1.77
C ILE A 13 -10.06 15.59 2.77
N VAL A 14 -10.21 16.12 3.98
CA VAL A 14 -11.11 15.55 4.99
C VAL A 14 -12.58 15.68 4.58
N LEU A 15 -12.99 16.78 3.93
CA LEU A 15 -14.34 16.98 3.43
C LEU A 15 -14.56 16.22 2.10
N GLY A 16 -13.55 16.05 1.25
CA GLY A 16 -13.64 15.22 0.04
C GLY A 16 -13.88 13.75 0.41
N PHE A 17 -13.09 13.18 1.31
CA PHE A 17 -13.29 11.83 1.80
C PHE A 17 -14.54 11.68 2.70
N ALA A 18 -14.85 12.67 3.54
CA ALA A 18 -16.11 12.70 4.28
C ALA A 18 -17.31 12.89 3.34
N ALA A 19 -17.19 13.66 2.26
CA ALA A 19 -18.24 13.82 1.26
C ALA A 19 -18.44 12.56 0.41
N VAL A 20 -17.40 11.78 0.13
CA VAL A 20 -17.55 10.46 -0.51
C VAL A 20 -18.21 9.48 0.46
N LEU A 21 -17.82 9.45 1.73
CA LEU A 21 -18.47 8.59 2.73
C LEU A 21 -19.87 9.09 3.15
N THR A 22 -20.09 10.40 3.24
CA THR A 22 -21.40 10.98 3.52
C THR A 22 -22.22 11.21 2.25
N GLY A 23 -21.59 11.40 1.10
CA GLY A 23 -22.28 11.46 -0.20
C GLY A 23 -22.91 10.12 -0.56
N VAL A 24 -22.29 8.99 -0.22
CA VAL A 24 -22.92 7.65 -0.33
C VAL A 24 -24.00 7.45 0.75
N ALA A 25 -23.93 8.16 1.88
CA ALA A 25 -24.93 8.07 2.94
C ALA A 25 -26.05 9.14 2.84
N LEU A 26 -25.81 10.30 2.21
CA LEU A 26 -26.74 11.44 2.15
C LEU A 26 -27.24 11.76 0.74
N SER A 27 -26.51 11.41 -0.33
CA SER A 27 -27.13 11.32 -1.63
C SER A 27 -27.91 10.01 -1.63
N GLY A 28 -29.20 10.06 -1.40
CA GLY A 28 -30.07 8.93 -1.71
C GLY A 28 -29.63 8.42 -3.08
N GLY A 29 -28.94 7.24 -3.09
CA GLY A 29 -28.06 6.78 -4.13
C GLY A 29 -28.54 7.23 -5.48
N ARG A 30 -27.68 7.91 -6.27
CA ARG A 30 -28.02 8.27 -7.64
C ARG A 30 -28.56 6.99 -8.26
N LYS A 31 -29.88 6.92 -8.43
CA LYS A 31 -30.51 5.77 -9.09
C LYS A 31 -29.84 5.69 -10.44
N ILE A 32 -29.03 4.67 -10.65
CA ILE A 32 -28.55 4.36 -12.01
C ILE A 32 -29.81 4.31 -12.86
N PRO A 33 -29.90 5.07 -13.96
CA PRO A 33 -31.05 5.04 -14.82
C PRO A 33 -31.39 3.58 -15.14
N LYS A 34 -32.68 3.19 -15.08
CA LYS A 34 -33.11 1.81 -15.31
C LYS A 34 -32.73 1.28 -16.71
N ASP A 35 -32.42 2.21 -17.59
CA ASP A 35 -32.04 2.05 -18.99
C ASP A 35 -30.52 2.21 -19.23
N PHE A 36 -29.70 2.23 -18.16
CA PHE A 36 -28.25 2.20 -18.31
C PHE A 36 -27.83 0.83 -18.89
N THR A 37 -27.44 0.84 -20.15
CA THR A 37 -26.91 -0.31 -20.87
C THR A 37 -25.46 -0.08 -21.15
N VAL A 38 -24.58 -0.96 -20.68
CA VAL A 38 -23.18 -0.97 -21.09
C VAL A 38 -23.12 -1.53 -22.51
N SER A 39 -22.62 -0.74 -23.47
CA SER A 39 -22.33 -1.24 -24.80
C SER A 39 -20.91 -1.75 -24.85
N TYR A 40 -20.74 -2.97 -25.31
CA TYR A 40 -19.43 -3.56 -25.61
C TYR A 40 -19.12 -3.50 -27.13
N GLU A 41 -19.94 -2.77 -27.89
CA GLU A 41 -19.74 -2.58 -29.32
C GLU A 41 -18.43 -1.82 -29.57
N GLY A 42 -17.59 -2.36 -30.43
CA GLY A 42 -16.28 -1.78 -30.75
C GLY A 42 -15.15 -2.16 -29.80
N ILE A 43 -15.43 -2.85 -28.69
CA ILE A 43 -14.38 -3.42 -27.84
C ILE A 43 -13.79 -4.63 -28.56
N LYS A 44 -12.50 -4.52 -28.89
CA LYS A 44 -11.73 -5.61 -29.47
C LYS A 44 -11.04 -6.38 -28.35
N THR A 45 -11.24 -7.69 -28.33
CA THR A 45 -10.38 -8.57 -27.55
C THR A 45 -9.00 -8.62 -28.21
N ALA A 46 -7.95 -8.62 -27.40
CA ALA A 46 -6.59 -8.80 -27.87
C ALA A 46 -6.00 -10.05 -27.21
N ASP A 47 -5.25 -10.80 -27.98
CA ASP A 47 -4.47 -11.89 -27.42
C ASP A 47 -3.34 -11.30 -26.56
N ILE A 48 -3.15 -11.86 -25.38
CA ILE A 48 -2.07 -11.52 -24.46
C ILE A 48 -1.08 -12.68 -24.47
N THR A 49 0.16 -12.39 -24.83
CA THR A 49 1.27 -13.34 -24.73
C THR A 49 2.08 -12.97 -23.49
N ALA A 50 1.62 -13.39 -22.34
CA ALA A 50 2.26 -13.00 -21.11
C ALA A 50 3.39 -13.92 -20.79
N GLY A 51 3.50 -15.11 -20.87
CA GLY A 51 4.64 -15.99 -20.49
C GLY A 51 5.23 -15.67 -19.10
N VAL A 52 4.58 -14.76 -18.36
CA VAL A 52 4.95 -14.28 -17.02
C VAL A 52 3.72 -14.29 -16.12
N SER A 53 3.95 -14.47 -14.82
CA SER A 53 2.91 -14.38 -13.80
C SER A 53 3.39 -13.41 -12.74
N VAL A 54 2.59 -12.37 -12.44
CA VAL A 54 2.90 -11.36 -11.44
C VAL A 54 1.70 -11.24 -10.52
N HIS A 55 1.90 -11.51 -9.24
CA HIS A 55 0.88 -11.41 -8.19
C HIS A 55 0.97 -10.04 -7.49
N ASP A 56 -0.16 -9.47 -7.06
CA ASP A 56 -0.24 -8.13 -6.45
C ASP A 56 0.47 -7.06 -7.29
N PRO A 57 0.09 -6.84 -8.55
CA PRO A 57 0.89 -6.07 -9.49
C PRO A 57 0.79 -4.57 -9.27
N SER A 58 1.92 -3.88 -9.37
CA SER A 58 2.05 -2.44 -9.61
C SER A 58 2.65 -2.19 -10.98
N VAL A 59 2.20 -1.16 -11.67
CA VAL A 59 2.66 -0.83 -13.04
C VAL A 59 3.12 0.62 -13.10
N ILE A 60 4.31 0.84 -13.66
CA ILE A 60 4.81 2.17 -14.02
C ILE A 60 5.12 2.22 -15.52
N GLU A 61 4.82 3.34 -16.17
CA GLU A 61 5.18 3.61 -17.56
C GLU A 61 6.35 4.61 -17.58
N VAL A 62 7.39 4.26 -18.33
CA VAL A 62 8.57 5.12 -18.52
C VAL A 62 8.97 5.07 -20.00
N ASP A 63 8.93 6.22 -20.66
CA ASP A 63 9.35 6.37 -22.06
C ASP A 63 8.72 5.36 -23.03
N GLY A 64 7.43 5.04 -22.82
CA GLY A 64 6.66 4.11 -23.65
C GLY A 64 6.87 2.64 -23.31
N THR A 65 7.66 2.33 -22.30
CA THR A 65 7.83 0.97 -21.75
C THR A 65 7.09 0.85 -20.43
N TYR A 66 6.26 -0.17 -20.29
CA TYR A 66 5.56 -0.52 -19.07
C TYR A 66 6.37 -1.53 -18.28
N TYR A 67 6.54 -1.26 -17.00
CA TYR A 67 7.19 -2.15 -16.05
C TYR A 67 6.18 -2.60 -15.02
N ILE A 68 6.07 -3.91 -14.80
CA ILE A 68 5.18 -4.50 -13.79
C ILE A 68 6.02 -5.20 -12.74
N PHE A 69 5.69 -4.96 -11.47
CA PHE A 69 6.33 -5.60 -10.33
C PHE A 69 5.27 -6.22 -9.43
N GLY A 70 5.63 -7.28 -8.72
CA GLY A 70 4.71 -7.94 -7.82
C GLY A 70 5.39 -8.77 -6.75
N SER A 71 4.57 -9.41 -5.95
CA SER A 71 4.98 -10.28 -4.86
C SER A 71 6.01 -11.30 -5.32
N HIS A 72 6.86 -11.73 -4.38
CA HIS A 72 7.98 -12.64 -4.62
C HIS A 72 9.10 -12.06 -5.50
N MET A 73 9.18 -10.72 -5.62
CA MET A 73 10.12 -10.02 -6.49
C MET A 73 10.02 -10.47 -7.95
N SER A 74 8.80 -10.68 -8.41
CA SER A 74 8.50 -10.89 -9.81
C SER A 74 8.45 -9.55 -10.55
N GLY A 75 8.92 -9.53 -11.79
CA GLY A 75 8.78 -8.36 -12.65
C GLY A 75 8.90 -8.67 -14.11
N ALA A 76 8.28 -7.83 -14.91
CA ALA A 76 8.34 -7.93 -16.38
C ALA A 76 8.21 -6.55 -17.01
N SER A 77 8.55 -6.44 -18.29
CA SER A 77 8.39 -5.24 -19.11
C SER A 77 7.61 -5.51 -20.37
N SER A 78 6.94 -4.48 -20.90
CA SER A 78 6.18 -4.53 -22.14
C SER A 78 6.14 -3.15 -22.81
N GLU A 79 6.14 -3.10 -24.13
CA GLU A 79 5.93 -1.87 -24.91
C GLU A 79 4.46 -1.71 -25.35
N ASP A 80 3.61 -2.73 -25.13
CA ASP A 80 2.25 -2.74 -25.69
C ASP A 80 1.18 -3.30 -24.73
N LEU A 81 1.56 -3.62 -23.46
CA LEU A 81 0.72 -4.24 -22.43
C LEU A 81 0.18 -5.64 -22.81
N ARG A 82 0.69 -6.25 -23.87
CA ARG A 82 0.26 -7.55 -24.41
C ARG A 82 1.37 -8.57 -24.42
N ASN A 83 2.54 -8.13 -24.88
CA ASN A 83 3.74 -8.96 -24.96
C ASN A 83 4.66 -8.60 -23.81
N TRP A 84 4.82 -9.50 -22.87
CA TRP A 84 5.60 -9.29 -21.67
C TRP A 84 6.90 -10.09 -21.68
N THR A 85 7.97 -9.44 -21.26
CA THR A 85 9.29 -10.07 -21.09
C THR A 85 9.66 -10.04 -19.62
N SER A 86 9.96 -11.21 -19.04
CA SER A 86 10.37 -11.30 -17.63
C SER A 86 11.67 -10.53 -17.39
N ILE A 87 11.69 -9.73 -16.33
CA ILE A 87 12.90 -9.09 -15.80
C ILE A 87 13.53 -9.99 -14.75
N GLY A 88 12.72 -10.51 -13.81
CA GLY A 88 13.18 -11.36 -12.73
C GLY A 88 12.01 -12.01 -11.99
N ASP A 89 12.33 -13.01 -11.19
CA ASP A 89 11.37 -13.73 -10.35
C ASP A 89 12.08 -14.48 -9.22
N GLY A 90 11.46 -14.46 -8.04
CA GLY A 90 11.86 -15.27 -6.89
C GLY A 90 12.96 -14.68 -6.02
N TYR A 91 13.18 -15.37 -4.89
CA TYR A 91 14.09 -14.96 -3.83
C TYR A 91 15.48 -15.55 -4.06
N THR A 92 16.22 -14.98 -4.97
CA THR A 92 17.59 -15.40 -5.25
C THR A 92 18.53 -14.20 -5.27
N SER A 93 19.79 -14.41 -4.91
CA SER A 93 20.83 -13.37 -5.01
C SER A 93 21.15 -12.95 -6.45
N SER A 94 20.62 -13.67 -7.44
CA SER A 94 20.77 -13.37 -8.87
C SER A 94 19.54 -12.72 -9.48
N ASN A 95 18.51 -12.40 -8.70
CA ASN A 95 17.35 -11.68 -9.22
C ASN A 95 17.77 -10.26 -9.61
N PRO A 96 17.68 -9.86 -10.88
CA PRO A 96 18.19 -8.57 -11.35
C PRO A 96 17.35 -7.36 -10.90
N ILE A 97 16.16 -7.60 -10.33
CA ILE A 97 15.30 -6.52 -9.81
C ILE A 97 15.90 -5.90 -8.54
N PHE A 98 16.63 -6.67 -7.76
CA PHE A 98 17.12 -6.24 -6.46
C PHE A 98 18.61 -6.50 -6.29
N ASP A 99 19.32 -5.51 -5.71
CA ASP A 99 20.72 -5.63 -5.40
C ASP A 99 20.88 -6.35 -4.05
N ASP A 100 21.38 -7.59 -4.10
CA ASP A 100 21.67 -8.43 -2.92
C ASP A 100 20.50 -8.65 -1.95
N LEU A 101 19.31 -8.97 -2.46
CA LEU A 101 18.09 -9.19 -1.66
C LEU A 101 18.29 -10.12 -0.45
N LEU A 102 19.11 -11.15 -0.58
CA LEU A 102 19.34 -12.18 0.44
C LEU A 102 20.65 -12.02 1.23
N GLY A 103 21.46 -11.02 0.89
CA GLY A 103 22.80 -10.87 1.44
C GLY A 103 22.89 -9.88 2.58
N THR A 104 23.53 -8.74 2.32
CA THR A 104 23.88 -7.74 3.34
C THR A 104 22.83 -6.67 3.57
N GLU A 105 21.73 -6.68 2.82
CA GLU A 105 20.78 -5.57 2.75
C GLU A 105 19.81 -5.50 3.94
N HIS A 106 19.85 -6.44 4.88
CA HIS A 106 19.01 -6.42 6.09
C HIS A 106 17.49 -6.39 5.87
N VAL A 107 17.04 -6.73 4.65
CA VAL A 107 15.64 -6.66 4.23
C VAL A 107 14.74 -7.49 5.14
N PHE A 108 15.26 -8.61 5.65
CA PHE A 108 14.52 -9.60 6.43
C PHE A 108 14.84 -9.59 7.93
N ASP A 109 15.50 -8.56 8.45
CA ASP A 109 15.91 -8.55 9.87
C ASP A 109 14.71 -8.61 10.81
N TYR A 110 13.65 -7.89 10.51
CA TYR A 110 12.45 -7.87 11.34
C TYR A 110 11.49 -9.02 11.05
N THR A 111 11.08 -9.18 9.79
CA THR A 111 10.13 -10.21 9.34
C THR A 111 10.52 -10.77 7.99
N GLY A 112 9.80 -11.78 7.54
CA GLY A 112 9.85 -12.27 6.18
C GLY A 112 10.91 -13.32 5.89
N SER A 113 11.58 -13.84 6.92
CA SER A 113 12.46 -15.01 6.80
C SER A 113 12.44 -15.89 8.05
N ARG A 114 13.12 -17.03 7.98
CA ARG A 114 13.33 -17.92 9.13
C ARG A 114 14.10 -17.26 10.27
N ASP A 115 15.07 -16.41 9.92
CA ASP A 115 16.05 -15.85 10.86
C ASP A 115 15.66 -14.43 11.31
N SER A 116 14.49 -13.95 10.92
CA SER A 116 13.95 -12.66 11.34
C SER A 116 13.64 -12.61 12.84
N VAL A 117 13.54 -11.41 13.41
CA VAL A 117 13.04 -11.18 14.78
C VAL A 117 11.67 -11.85 14.99
N ILE A 118 10.80 -11.74 13.98
CA ILE A 118 9.56 -12.51 13.89
C ILE A 118 9.69 -13.44 12.69
N PRO A 119 10.00 -14.73 12.90
CA PRO A 119 10.25 -15.67 11.81
C PRO A 119 8.99 -16.03 11.05
N THR A 120 9.15 -16.44 9.80
CA THR A 120 8.06 -16.98 8.98
C THR A 120 7.60 -18.34 9.48
N ASP A 121 6.30 -18.59 9.43
CA ASP A 121 5.71 -19.86 9.88
C ASP A 121 6.15 -21.06 9.03
N ASP A 122 6.38 -20.85 7.74
CA ASP A 122 6.79 -21.88 6.77
C ASP A 122 8.31 -21.95 6.57
N GLY A 123 9.06 -21.02 7.16
CA GLY A 123 10.51 -20.93 7.07
C GLY A 123 11.02 -20.52 5.68
N THR A 124 10.18 -19.92 4.85
CA THR A 124 10.53 -19.35 3.53
C THR A 124 10.70 -17.84 3.61
N TYR A 125 11.09 -17.21 2.48
CA TYR A 125 11.15 -15.76 2.36
C TYR A 125 9.82 -15.20 1.87
N HIS A 126 9.44 -14.02 2.40
CA HIS A 126 8.22 -13.33 2.01
C HIS A 126 8.47 -11.83 1.77
N VAL A 127 8.41 -11.44 0.51
CA VAL A 127 8.34 -10.05 0.05
C VAL A 127 7.09 -9.91 -0.80
N TRP A 128 6.21 -8.95 -0.47
CA TRP A 128 4.93 -8.83 -1.12
C TRP A 128 4.63 -7.41 -1.60
N ALA A 129 3.72 -7.33 -2.58
CA ALA A 129 3.04 -6.15 -3.07
C ALA A 129 3.94 -4.92 -3.21
N PRO A 130 5.01 -4.97 -4.03
CA PRO A 130 5.81 -3.80 -4.30
C PRO A 130 5.04 -2.78 -5.13
N ASP A 131 5.25 -1.50 -4.84
CA ASP A 131 4.80 -0.38 -5.64
C ASP A 131 5.99 0.50 -6.04
N VAL A 132 6.08 0.85 -7.32
CA VAL A 132 7.19 1.63 -7.86
C VAL A 132 6.71 3.00 -8.30
N VAL A 133 7.39 4.04 -7.82
CA VAL A 133 7.12 5.42 -8.18
C VAL A 133 8.41 6.18 -8.49
N TYR A 134 8.35 7.10 -9.46
CA TYR A 134 9.45 8.02 -9.72
C TYR A 134 9.42 9.17 -8.71
N ASN A 135 10.47 9.27 -7.90
CA ASN A 135 10.65 10.35 -6.94
C ASN A 135 11.31 11.56 -7.64
N ARG A 136 10.53 12.61 -7.86
CA ARG A 136 10.93 13.79 -8.62
C ARG A 136 12.01 14.61 -7.94
N ALA A 137 12.05 14.62 -6.59
CA ALA A 137 13.01 15.41 -5.83
C ALA A 137 14.39 14.75 -5.78
N GLN A 138 14.45 13.44 -5.91
CA GLN A 138 15.68 12.66 -5.85
C GLN A 138 16.18 12.20 -7.23
N ASP A 139 15.34 12.30 -8.27
CA ASP A 139 15.60 11.77 -9.62
C ASP A 139 15.92 10.26 -9.62
N LEU A 140 15.14 9.51 -8.82
CA LEU A 140 15.29 8.07 -8.61
C LEU A 140 13.94 7.36 -8.65
N TYR A 141 13.94 6.09 -8.98
CA TYR A 141 12.81 5.20 -8.80
C TYR A 141 12.84 4.63 -7.38
N TYR A 142 11.73 4.72 -6.69
CA TYR A 142 11.51 4.18 -5.35
C TYR A 142 10.59 2.99 -5.44
N MET A 143 11.01 1.86 -4.94
CA MET A 143 10.19 0.68 -4.74
C MET A 143 9.80 0.61 -3.27
N TYR A 144 8.52 0.75 -2.96
CA TYR A 144 7.94 0.51 -1.65
C TYR A 144 7.35 -0.89 -1.64
N PHE A 145 7.67 -1.68 -0.63
CA PHE A 145 7.24 -3.07 -0.54
C PHE A 145 7.10 -3.49 0.91
N CYS A 146 6.63 -4.70 1.17
CA CYS A 146 6.58 -5.23 2.52
C CYS A 146 7.28 -6.56 2.63
N THR A 147 7.81 -6.84 3.83
CA THR A 147 8.11 -8.20 4.27
C THR A 147 7.10 -8.62 5.32
N SER A 148 6.79 -9.92 5.40
CA SER A 148 5.77 -10.43 6.32
C SER A 148 6.14 -11.81 6.84
N SER A 149 5.79 -12.11 8.07
CA SER A 149 6.02 -13.42 8.67
C SER A 149 4.73 -14.14 8.98
N THR A 150 3.74 -13.41 9.46
CA THR A 150 2.43 -13.91 9.84
C THR A 150 1.36 -12.92 9.42
N TRP A 151 0.10 -13.24 9.63
CA TRP A 151 -1.06 -12.43 9.24
C TRP A 151 -1.05 -10.96 9.70
N ASN A 152 -0.16 -10.54 10.60
CA ASN A 152 -0.09 -9.17 11.10
C ASN A 152 1.31 -8.75 11.54
N ALA A 153 2.30 -9.60 11.43
CA ALA A 153 3.70 -9.26 11.70
C ALA A 153 4.40 -8.95 10.39
N SER A 154 4.56 -7.67 10.10
CA SER A 154 5.05 -7.18 8.82
C SER A 154 5.77 -5.85 8.99
N ASN A 155 6.55 -5.45 8.00
CA ASN A 155 7.07 -4.10 7.90
C ASN A 155 7.07 -3.60 6.47
N LEU A 156 6.78 -2.32 6.30
CA LEU A 156 6.97 -1.62 5.04
C LEU A 156 8.43 -1.22 4.90
N CYS A 157 8.97 -1.44 3.71
CA CYS A 157 10.34 -1.14 3.34
C CYS A 157 10.38 -0.28 2.09
N TYR A 158 11.56 0.32 1.82
CA TYR A 158 11.81 0.95 0.55
C TYR A 158 13.22 0.66 0.04
N ALA A 159 13.32 0.66 -1.28
CA ALA A 159 14.57 0.53 -2.02
C ALA A 159 14.58 1.54 -3.16
N VAL A 160 15.76 1.88 -3.67
CA VAL A 160 15.91 2.88 -4.73
C VAL A 160 16.75 2.35 -5.88
N SER A 161 16.47 2.86 -7.10
CA SER A 161 17.24 2.60 -8.31
C SER A 161 17.32 3.84 -9.19
N ASP A 162 18.35 3.95 -10.01
CA ASP A 162 18.45 4.93 -11.09
C ASP A 162 17.67 4.52 -12.36
N LYS A 163 17.14 3.30 -12.38
CA LYS A 163 16.39 2.72 -13.50
C LYS A 163 15.09 2.10 -13.06
N PRO A 164 14.03 2.16 -13.88
CA PRO A 164 12.73 1.59 -13.52
C PRO A 164 12.79 0.06 -13.31
N GLU A 165 13.61 -0.66 -14.09
CA GLU A 165 13.76 -2.12 -13.99
C GLU A 165 14.64 -2.57 -12.81
N GLY A 166 15.36 -1.67 -12.15
CA GLY A 166 16.33 -2.01 -11.12
C GLY A 166 17.78 -2.05 -11.64
N PRO A 167 18.75 -2.61 -10.88
CA PRO A 167 18.53 -3.17 -9.55
C PRO A 167 18.17 -2.13 -8.49
N TYR A 168 17.27 -2.50 -7.61
CA TYR A 168 16.90 -1.69 -6.45
C TYR A 168 17.79 -2.03 -5.26
N THR A 169 18.34 -1.00 -4.60
CA THR A 169 19.13 -1.12 -3.37
C THR A 169 18.26 -0.76 -2.18
N TRP A 170 18.13 -1.65 -1.21
CA TRP A 170 17.38 -1.42 0.02
C TRP A 170 17.94 -0.25 0.83
N LYS A 171 17.04 0.57 1.41
CA LYS A 171 17.40 1.75 2.19
C LYS A 171 16.91 1.72 3.62
N GLY A 172 15.86 0.97 3.91
CA GLY A 172 15.35 0.87 5.26
C GLY A 172 13.90 0.39 5.34
N ALA A 173 13.47 0.16 6.57
CA ALA A 173 12.08 -0.04 6.91
C ALA A 173 11.44 1.30 7.33
N LEU A 174 10.13 1.40 7.16
CA LEU A 174 9.34 2.63 7.33
C LEU A 174 8.29 2.51 8.42
N ILE A 175 7.58 1.38 8.46
CA ILE A 175 6.48 1.10 9.38
C ILE A 175 6.55 -0.37 9.79
N TYR A 176 6.34 -0.63 11.04
CA TYR A 176 6.33 -1.97 11.62
C TYR A 176 4.96 -2.31 12.20
N SER A 177 4.52 -3.55 12.06
CA SER A 177 3.32 -4.09 12.70
C SER A 177 3.55 -5.46 13.31
N GLY A 178 2.63 -5.93 14.13
CA GLY A 178 2.70 -7.25 14.74
C GLY A 178 3.69 -7.39 15.89
N PHE A 179 4.34 -6.31 16.31
CA PHE A 179 5.23 -6.31 17.46
C PHE A 179 4.49 -6.60 18.78
N THR A 180 5.22 -7.12 19.73
CA THR A 180 4.78 -7.39 21.10
C THR A 180 5.63 -6.57 22.08
N LYS A 181 5.40 -6.71 23.39
CA LYS A 181 6.28 -6.10 24.39
C LYS A 181 7.73 -6.61 24.30
N ASP A 182 7.91 -7.83 23.76
CA ASP A 182 9.20 -8.48 23.70
C ASP A 182 9.96 -8.14 22.41
N THR A 183 9.27 -7.65 21.38
CA THR A 183 9.85 -7.37 20.05
C THR A 183 9.78 -5.90 19.63
N ILE A 184 9.10 -5.04 20.38
CA ILE A 184 8.93 -3.62 20.05
C ILE A 184 10.27 -2.87 19.98
N GLU A 185 11.26 -3.26 20.76
CA GLU A 185 12.60 -2.66 20.74
C GLU A 185 13.38 -2.97 19.44
N ALA A 186 12.92 -3.94 18.65
CA ALA A 186 13.47 -4.21 17.32
C ALA A 186 12.79 -3.36 16.21
N THR A 187 11.99 -2.38 16.59
CA THR A 187 11.28 -1.44 15.69
C THR A 187 11.64 -0.01 16.05
N ASP A 188 11.24 0.93 15.20
CA ASP A 188 11.37 2.37 15.45
C ASP A 188 10.16 2.99 16.16
N VAL A 189 9.18 2.20 16.57
CA VAL A 189 7.93 2.68 17.19
C VAL A 189 8.20 3.60 18.39
N LEU A 190 9.22 3.26 19.20
CA LEU A 190 9.54 4.02 20.40
C LEU A 190 10.26 5.35 20.14
N ASP A 191 10.64 5.62 18.89
CA ASP A 191 11.15 6.94 18.47
C ASP A 191 10.00 7.95 18.30
N TYR A 192 8.77 7.47 18.12
CA TYR A 192 7.59 8.29 17.83
C TYR A 192 6.57 8.32 18.95
N VAL A 193 6.50 7.27 19.77
CA VAL A 193 5.60 7.19 20.92
C VAL A 193 6.33 6.60 22.13
N ASP A 194 5.94 7.01 23.33
CA ASP A 194 6.50 6.42 24.55
C ASP A 194 5.98 4.97 24.76
N ILE A 195 6.71 4.23 25.58
CA ILE A 195 6.42 2.80 25.84
C ILE A 195 5.06 2.58 26.52
N ASP A 196 4.56 3.54 27.32
CA ASP A 196 3.27 3.42 27.99
C ASP A 196 2.13 3.64 27.00
N TYR A 197 2.31 4.58 26.07
CA TYR A 197 1.39 4.77 24.93
C TYR A 197 1.34 3.50 24.09
N ALA A 198 2.49 2.97 23.69
CA ALA A 198 2.57 1.76 22.87
C ALA A 198 1.91 0.54 23.55
N LYS A 199 2.20 0.30 24.83
CA LYS A 199 1.58 -0.78 25.61
C LYS A 199 0.07 -0.64 25.75
N LYS A 200 -0.42 0.58 25.93
CA LYS A 200 -1.84 0.88 26.10
C LYS A 200 -2.62 0.70 24.79
N ASN A 201 -2.06 1.16 23.68
CA ASN A 201 -2.77 1.28 22.41
C ASN A 201 -2.47 0.11 21.47
N TYR A 202 -1.19 -0.25 21.28
CA TYR A 202 -0.75 -1.18 20.25
C TYR A 202 -0.68 -2.63 20.71
N ILE A 203 -0.74 -2.88 22.04
CA ILE A 203 -0.63 -4.23 22.60
C ILE A 203 -1.88 -4.56 23.41
N MET A 204 -2.55 -5.62 23.00
CA MET A 204 -3.75 -6.13 23.67
C MET A 204 -3.41 -7.24 24.67
N ALA A 205 -4.42 -7.76 25.35
CA ALA A 205 -4.29 -8.84 26.32
C ALA A 205 -3.56 -10.05 25.74
N GLY A 206 -2.73 -10.70 26.53
CA GLY A 206 -1.93 -11.84 26.08
C GLY A 206 -0.67 -11.46 25.31
N ASN A 207 -0.22 -10.21 25.43
CA ASN A 207 0.98 -9.70 24.75
C ASN A 207 0.90 -9.84 23.23
N LYS A 208 -0.25 -9.51 22.66
CA LYS A 208 -0.51 -9.59 21.21
C LYS A 208 -0.62 -8.18 20.62
N TYR A 209 -0.18 -8.02 19.38
CA TYR A 209 -0.43 -6.82 18.62
C TYR A 209 -1.94 -6.55 18.49
N ASN A 210 -2.34 -5.29 18.61
CA ASN A 210 -3.74 -4.90 18.52
C ASN A 210 -4.19 -4.76 17.06
N TYR A 211 -4.24 -5.89 16.39
CA TYR A 211 -4.61 -5.97 14.97
C TYR A 211 -6.07 -5.58 14.68
N GLU A 212 -6.93 -5.51 15.68
CA GLU A 212 -8.31 -5.04 15.48
C GLU A 212 -8.38 -3.53 15.21
N LYS A 213 -7.43 -2.78 15.76
CA LYS A 213 -7.40 -1.31 15.70
C LYS A 213 -6.30 -0.77 14.79
N TYR A 214 -5.17 -1.44 14.67
CA TYR A 214 -3.99 -0.97 13.95
C TYR A 214 -3.69 -1.82 12.71
N PRO A 215 -3.06 -1.23 11.68
CA PRO A 215 -2.90 -1.89 10.39
C PRO A 215 -1.95 -3.07 10.44
N ASN A 216 -2.09 -3.97 9.48
CA ASN A 216 -0.97 -4.77 9.02
C ASN A 216 -0.14 -3.92 8.05
N ALA A 217 1.17 -3.82 8.27
CA ALA A 217 2.07 -2.99 7.47
C ALA A 217 2.46 -3.70 6.16
N ILE A 218 1.46 -3.88 5.28
CA ILE A 218 1.59 -4.47 3.94
C ILE A 218 0.79 -3.68 2.91
N ASP A 219 0.90 -4.07 1.66
CA ASP A 219 0.19 -3.53 0.50
C ASP A 219 0.38 -2.00 0.34
N PRO A 220 1.61 -1.48 0.27
CA PRO A 220 1.83 -0.06 0.07
C PRO A 220 1.51 0.35 -1.36
N THR A 221 0.85 1.50 -1.52
CA THR A 221 0.75 2.22 -2.79
C THR A 221 1.08 3.68 -2.57
N VAL A 222 1.93 4.23 -3.42
CA VAL A 222 2.43 5.60 -3.30
C VAL A 222 1.99 6.43 -4.48
N PHE A 223 1.50 7.64 -4.20
CA PHE A 223 0.99 8.54 -5.23
C PHE A 223 1.30 10.00 -4.89
N TYR A 224 1.26 10.85 -5.92
CA TYR A 224 1.31 12.30 -5.77
C TYR A 224 -0.11 12.85 -5.77
N ASP A 225 -0.39 13.75 -4.82
CA ASP A 225 -1.65 14.49 -4.83
C ASP A 225 -1.64 15.65 -5.83
N ALA A 226 -2.78 16.32 -5.97
CA ALA A 226 -2.95 17.45 -6.88
C ALA A 226 -2.02 18.64 -6.57
N ASP A 227 -1.49 18.74 -5.37
CA ASP A 227 -0.54 19.77 -4.94
C ASP A 227 0.92 19.30 -5.06
N GLY A 228 1.15 18.11 -5.55
CA GLY A 228 2.47 17.50 -5.75
C GLY A 228 3.09 16.94 -4.48
N LYS A 229 2.33 16.71 -3.41
CA LYS A 229 2.79 16.01 -2.22
C LYS A 229 2.71 14.50 -2.41
N MET A 230 3.67 13.82 -1.85
CA MET A 230 3.77 12.36 -1.91
C MET A 230 3.07 11.71 -0.72
N TRP A 231 2.26 10.70 -0.99
CA TRP A 231 1.46 9.98 0.02
C TRP A 231 1.59 8.49 -0.17
N MET A 232 1.54 7.75 0.93
CA MET A 232 1.42 6.30 0.94
C MET A 232 0.07 5.90 1.54
N VAL A 233 -0.69 5.07 0.81
CA VAL A 233 -1.83 4.33 1.34
C VAL A 233 -1.42 2.88 1.50
N TYR A 234 -1.77 2.24 2.61
CA TYR A 234 -1.35 0.88 2.93
C TYR A 234 -2.27 0.20 3.91
N GLY A 235 -2.09 -1.09 4.10
CA GLY A 235 -2.81 -1.88 5.08
C GLY A 235 -3.66 -2.97 4.45
N SER A 236 -3.87 -4.03 5.21
CA SER A 236 -4.64 -5.20 4.82
C SER A 236 -5.32 -5.78 6.05
N TRP A 237 -6.59 -6.14 5.92
CA TRP A 237 -7.41 -6.71 7.00
C TRP A 237 -7.27 -5.91 8.31
N SER A 238 -6.83 -6.53 9.38
CA SER A 238 -6.42 -5.92 10.65
C SER A 238 -7.19 -4.64 11.02
N GLY A 239 -6.50 -3.56 11.33
CA GLY A 239 -7.07 -2.24 11.63
C GLY A 239 -7.57 -1.48 10.41
N GLY A 240 -7.40 -2.03 9.19
CA GLY A 240 -7.88 -1.44 7.94
C GLY A 240 -6.79 -0.73 7.14
N ILE A 241 -7.22 0.21 6.32
CA ILE A 241 -6.41 0.98 5.37
C ILE A 241 -6.04 2.32 5.99
N PHE A 242 -4.75 2.66 5.91
CA PHE A 242 -4.15 3.85 6.50
C PHE A 242 -3.45 4.71 5.45
N LEU A 243 -3.23 5.97 5.77
CA LEU A 243 -2.59 6.97 4.93
C LEU A 243 -1.52 7.72 5.72
N LEU A 244 -0.33 7.85 5.13
CA LEU A 244 0.79 8.65 5.63
C LEU A 244 1.31 9.58 4.53
N GLU A 245 1.78 10.77 4.90
CA GLU A 245 2.54 11.65 4.02
C GLU A 245 3.98 11.14 3.93
N ILE A 246 4.59 11.23 2.75
CA ILE A 246 6.02 10.92 2.53
C ILE A 246 6.76 12.23 2.26
N ASP A 247 7.90 12.41 2.88
CA ASP A 247 8.84 13.47 2.51
C ASP A 247 9.54 13.07 1.21
N GLU A 248 9.20 13.74 0.12
CA GLU A 248 9.76 13.49 -1.20
C GLU A 248 11.30 13.63 -1.22
N LYS A 249 11.89 14.46 -0.32
CA LYS A 249 13.34 14.66 -0.27
C LYS A 249 14.10 13.48 0.33
N THR A 250 13.43 12.67 1.13
CA THR A 250 14.07 11.53 1.83
C THR A 250 13.46 10.18 1.46
N GLY A 251 12.22 10.17 0.94
CA GLY A 251 11.44 8.95 0.72
C GLY A 251 10.88 8.34 2.00
N LEU A 252 11.06 9.00 3.15
CA LEU A 252 10.60 8.51 4.45
C LEU A 252 9.19 9.00 4.77
N VAL A 253 8.48 8.24 5.60
CA VAL A 253 7.17 8.64 6.11
C VAL A 253 7.29 9.82 7.07
N ILE A 254 6.31 10.71 7.03
CA ILE A 254 6.15 11.81 7.98
C ILE A 254 5.12 11.38 9.01
N HIS A 255 5.56 11.11 10.23
CA HIS A 255 4.70 10.75 11.32
C HIS A 255 3.87 11.95 11.80
N PRO A 256 2.52 11.85 11.79
CA PRO A 256 1.66 12.95 12.17
C PRO A 256 1.59 13.11 13.67
N LYS A 257 1.07 14.25 14.12
CA LYS A 257 0.61 14.39 15.51
C LYS A 257 -0.69 13.63 15.70
N GLU A 258 -0.82 12.99 16.87
CA GLU A 258 -2.06 12.30 17.25
C GLU A 258 -3.29 13.22 17.13
N ASP A 259 -4.34 12.70 16.51
CA ASP A 259 -5.68 13.31 16.51
C ASP A 259 -6.72 12.18 16.58
N GLU A 260 -6.96 11.70 17.78
CA GLU A 260 -7.88 10.59 18.04
C GLU A 260 -9.28 10.88 17.49
N LYS A 261 -9.74 12.13 17.58
CA LYS A 261 -11.08 12.54 17.10
C LYS A 261 -11.24 12.33 15.59
N ASN A 262 -10.16 12.54 14.84
CA ASN A 262 -10.13 12.37 13.39
C ASN A 262 -9.51 11.02 12.97
N GLY A 263 -9.21 10.13 13.93
CA GLY A 263 -8.64 8.81 13.66
C GLY A 263 -7.21 8.87 13.10
N VAL A 264 -6.41 9.81 13.60
CA VAL A 264 -4.99 9.94 13.26
C VAL A 264 -4.15 9.37 14.39
N ASP A 265 -3.40 8.34 14.09
CA ASP A 265 -2.44 7.72 14.98
C ASP A 265 -1.05 8.32 14.75
N PRO A 266 -0.26 8.59 15.81
CA PRO A 266 1.04 9.25 15.68
C PRO A 266 2.08 8.40 14.94
N TYR A 267 1.95 7.07 14.94
CA TYR A 267 2.86 6.17 14.24
C TYR A 267 2.27 5.69 12.90
N PHE A 268 1.03 5.21 12.90
CA PHE A 268 0.42 4.58 11.73
C PHE A 268 -0.28 5.57 10.78
N GLY A 269 -0.50 6.82 11.18
CA GLY A 269 -1.16 7.82 10.34
C GLY A 269 -2.68 7.79 10.40
N LYS A 270 -3.32 8.21 9.33
CA LYS A 270 -4.77 8.38 9.22
C LYS A 270 -5.44 7.10 8.75
N ARG A 271 -6.33 6.53 9.57
CA ARG A 271 -7.20 5.43 9.10
C ARG A 271 -8.26 5.97 8.16
N LEU A 272 -8.30 5.43 6.94
CA LEU A 272 -9.28 5.78 5.91
C LEU A 272 -10.50 4.86 5.94
N LEU A 273 -10.28 3.55 6.07
CA LEU A 273 -11.32 2.53 5.91
C LEU A 273 -11.02 1.30 6.77
N GLY A 274 -12.05 0.54 7.13
CA GLY A 274 -11.92 -0.75 7.79
C GLY A 274 -11.81 -0.68 9.30
N GLY A 275 -11.09 -1.61 9.89
CA GLY A 275 -10.98 -1.87 11.32
C GLY A 275 -11.79 -3.08 11.75
N GLY A 276 -11.45 -3.66 12.93
CA GLY A 276 -12.09 -4.86 13.43
C GLY A 276 -11.87 -6.09 12.54
N HIS A 277 -10.70 -6.18 11.93
CA HIS A 277 -10.28 -7.30 11.09
C HIS A 277 -11.23 -7.60 9.92
N LYS A 278 -11.78 -6.55 9.28
CA LYS A 278 -12.58 -6.70 8.07
C LYS A 278 -11.67 -7.08 6.90
N SER A 279 -12.17 -7.94 6.02
CA SER A 279 -11.44 -8.43 4.83
C SER A 279 -11.39 -7.37 3.73
N ILE A 280 -10.51 -6.39 3.89
CA ILE A 280 -10.17 -5.37 2.90
C ILE A 280 -8.65 -5.30 2.75
N GLU A 281 -8.16 -5.17 1.52
CA GLU A 281 -6.74 -5.17 1.23
C GLU A 281 -6.44 -4.52 -0.13
N GLY A 282 -5.14 -4.39 -0.48
CA GLY A 282 -4.69 -3.91 -1.76
C GLY A 282 -5.19 -2.51 -2.10
N PRO A 283 -4.97 -1.49 -1.24
CA PRO A 283 -5.46 -0.15 -1.51
C PRO A 283 -4.72 0.49 -2.68
N TYR A 284 -5.46 1.17 -3.55
CA TYR A 284 -4.92 2.00 -4.63
C TYR A 284 -5.70 3.30 -4.69
N ILE A 285 -5.00 4.43 -4.84
CA ILE A 285 -5.63 5.74 -4.98
C ILE A 285 -5.34 6.31 -6.36
N LEU A 286 -6.39 6.69 -7.06
CA LEU A 286 -6.36 7.42 -8.32
C LEU A 286 -6.93 8.83 -8.13
N TYR A 287 -6.19 9.83 -8.54
CA TYR A 287 -6.70 11.19 -8.70
C TYR A 287 -7.23 11.38 -10.13
N ASP A 288 -8.46 11.83 -10.24
CA ASP A 288 -9.08 12.19 -11.51
C ASP A 288 -9.15 13.71 -11.63
N GLU A 289 -8.35 14.27 -12.55
CA GLU A 289 -8.23 15.70 -12.76
C GLU A 289 -9.54 16.32 -13.26
N GLU A 290 -10.34 15.60 -14.03
CA GLU A 290 -11.60 16.11 -14.61
C GLU A 290 -12.65 16.33 -13.52
N SER A 291 -12.82 15.38 -12.60
CA SER A 291 -13.76 15.47 -11.50
C SER A 291 -13.20 16.18 -10.26
N GLY A 292 -11.87 16.24 -10.13
CA GLY A 292 -11.18 16.73 -8.95
C GLY A 292 -11.29 15.80 -7.72
N TYR A 293 -11.66 14.53 -7.92
CA TYR A 293 -11.81 13.54 -6.85
C TYR A 293 -10.67 12.54 -6.80
N TYR A 294 -10.42 12.06 -5.57
CA TYR A 294 -9.58 10.89 -5.33
C TYR A 294 -10.48 9.66 -5.18
N TYR A 295 -10.16 8.61 -5.91
CA TYR A 295 -10.87 7.33 -5.86
C TYR A 295 -9.99 6.31 -5.14
N LEU A 296 -10.48 5.79 -4.01
CA LEU A 296 -9.84 4.69 -3.30
C LEU A 296 -10.43 3.36 -3.78
N PHE A 297 -9.58 2.52 -4.35
CA PHE A 297 -9.90 1.14 -4.72
C PHE A 297 -9.34 0.20 -3.66
N VAL A 298 -10.08 -0.82 -3.30
CA VAL A 298 -9.66 -1.89 -2.39
C VAL A 298 -10.24 -3.21 -2.84
N SER A 299 -9.54 -4.30 -2.59
CA SER A 299 -10.11 -5.65 -2.66
C SER A 299 -10.93 -5.91 -1.41
N TYR A 300 -12.11 -6.52 -1.57
CA TYR A 300 -12.99 -6.87 -0.46
C TYR A 300 -13.42 -8.34 -0.57
N GLY A 301 -13.24 -9.10 0.50
CA GLY A 301 -13.63 -10.51 0.54
C GLY A 301 -12.49 -11.44 0.94
N SER A 302 -12.63 -12.73 0.63
CA SER A 302 -11.63 -13.76 0.93
C SER A 302 -10.99 -14.26 -0.36
N LEU A 303 -9.71 -14.63 -0.30
CA LEU A 303 -8.98 -15.27 -1.43
C LEU A 303 -9.67 -16.50 -2.00
N THR A 304 -10.51 -17.17 -1.21
CA THR A 304 -11.23 -18.38 -1.58
C THR A 304 -12.68 -18.16 -2.02
N SER A 305 -13.21 -16.95 -1.85
CA SER A 305 -14.54 -16.55 -2.29
C SER A 305 -14.41 -15.49 -3.36
N CYS A 306 -15.03 -15.73 -4.50
CA CYS A 306 -14.98 -14.97 -5.74
C CYS A 306 -14.57 -13.49 -5.57
N LEU A 307 -13.37 -13.15 -6.04
CA LEU A 307 -12.77 -11.81 -6.00
C LEU A 307 -13.44 -10.78 -6.94
N LEU A 308 -14.55 -11.13 -7.57
CA LEU A 308 -15.29 -10.27 -8.51
C LEU A 308 -16.13 -9.16 -7.83
N TYR A 309 -15.98 -8.96 -6.51
CA TYR A 309 -16.63 -7.86 -5.78
C TYR A 309 -15.66 -6.71 -5.51
N THR A 310 -15.12 -6.14 -6.57
CA THR A 310 -14.27 -4.95 -6.47
C THR A 310 -15.06 -3.64 -6.35
N SER A 311 -16.35 -3.69 -6.42
CA SER A 311 -17.28 -2.63 -6.01
C SER A 311 -18.63 -3.28 -5.81
N PRO A 312 -19.29 -3.16 -4.65
CA PRO A 312 -20.70 -3.57 -4.55
C PRO A 312 -21.49 -2.64 -5.47
N SER A 313 -21.72 -3.11 -6.70
CA SER A 313 -22.74 -2.49 -7.54
C SER A 313 -24.05 -2.48 -6.76
N PRO A 314 -24.78 -1.37 -6.75
CA PRO A 314 -26.13 -1.35 -6.17
C PRO A 314 -27.06 -2.44 -6.71
N ARG A 315 -26.67 -3.12 -7.81
CA ARG A 315 -27.40 -4.24 -8.41
C ARG A 315 -27.15 -5.58 -7.71
N ASP A 316 -26.06 -5.73 -6.98
CA ASP A 316 -25.69 -6.99 -6.33
C ASP A 316 -26.34 -7.17 -4.95
N ARG A 317 -27.15 -6.21 -4.54
CA ARG A 317 -28.03 -6.31 -3.37
C ARG A 317 -29.44 -6.70 -3.81
N GLY A 318 -29.54 -7.87 -4.37
CA GLY A 318 -30.83 -8.51 -4.65
C GLY A 318 -31.52 -8.97 -3.38
#